data_2ffa535582c14bd5003fa790d7ed52f1
#
_entry.id   2ffa535582c14bd5003fa790d7ed52f1
#
_cell.length_a   1.000
_cell.length_b   1.000
_cell.length_c   1.000
_cell.angle_alpha   90.00
_cell.angle_beta   90.00
_cell.angle_gamma   90.00
#
_symmetry.space_group_name_H-M   'P 1'
#
loop_
_entity.id
_entity.type
_entity.pdbx_description
1 polymer ?
#
loop_
_entity_poly.entity_id
_entity_poly.type
_entity_poly.pdbx_seq_one_letter_code
_entity_poly.pdbx_strand_id
1 'polypeptide(L)'
;MMRGGDSVASARKVRDERGLTAVVEFLSAFVLFLVIVSAFLALSQLKLGSNVADVDRLDQMAIDGLERLTDSKGHVVLRNAGIRDIGNATDDWQQYNASTLLTADLLPAIGDGAGHLDMSRIQALGNVTEDRLIHGLGIDEGLSLNLTIVIVQSSDEAKIGEIVFSDGSSRSGATQGATASRSMHLDDDMVRVTLEVHNAGREPVGLRITEFMADPLNGPPEWIELENPDGFAMNLSGWSLARP
;
A
#
# COMPACT_ATOMS: atom_id res chain seq x y z
N MET A 1 82.95 11.51 40.91
CA MET A 1 82.25 10.22 40.66
C MET A 1 80.75 10.54 40.62
N MET A 2 80.23 10.83 39.46
CA MET A 2 78.75 11.06 39.23
C MET A 2 78.42 10.64 37.81
N ARG A 3 77.86 9.51 37.64
CA ARG A 3 77.21 9.08 36.39
C ARG A 3 75.99 8.22 36.74
N GLY A 4 74.83 8.84 36.80
CA GLY A 4 73.61 8.10 37.14
C GLY A 4 72.31 8.79 36.69
N GLY A 5 72.37 9.93 36.00
CA GLY A 5 71.17 10.72 35.65
C GLY A 5 70.55 10.45 34.30
N ASP A 6 71.27 9.99 33.30
CA ASP A 6 70.83 9.94 31.91
C ASP A 6 69.93 8.71 31.57
N SER A 7 70.04 7.65 32.32
CA SER A 7 69.32 6.39 32.04
C SER A 7 67.83 6.47 32.39
N VAL A 8 67.47 7.21 33.41
CA VAL A 8 66.04 7.33 33.87
C VAL A 8 65.23 8.27 32.95
N ALA A 9 65.84 9.33 32.45
CA ALA A 9 65.18 10.27 31.52
C ALA A 9 64.87 9.62 30.17
N SER A 10 65.76 8.75 29.64
CA SER A 10 65.58 8.03 28.39
C SER A 10 64.48 6.97 28.50
N ALA A 11 64.36 6.26 29.61
CA ALA A 11 63.27 5.26 29.84
C ALA A 11 61.91 5.89 29.97
N ARG A 12 61.81 7.12 30.52
CA ARG A 12 60.57 7.84 30.65
C ARG A 12 60.06 8.36 29.30
N LYS A 13 60.97 8.86 28.46
CA LYS A 13 60.63 9.36 27.10
C LYS A 13 60.11 8.24 26.20
N VAL A 14 60.72 7.05 26.22
CA VAL A 14 60.28 5.87 25.44
C VAL A 14 58.89 5.36 25.92
N ARG A 15 58.57 5.50 27.21
CA ARG A 15 57.28 5.09 27.76
C ARG A 15 56.18 6.06 27.33
N ASP A 16 56.43 7.36 27.29
CA ASP A 16 55.48 8.38 26.82
C ASP A 16 55.20 8.27 25.32
N GLU A 17 56.21 7.98 24.51
CA GLU A 17 56.06 7.75 23.07
C GLU A 17 55.19 6.51 22.77
N ARG A 18 55.36 5.40 23.51
CA ARG A 18 54.49 4.20 23.37
C ARG A 18 53.05 4.46 23.79
N GLY A 19 52.83 5.28 24.82
CA GLY A 19 51.50 5.67 25.25
C GLY A 19 50.79 6.53 24.19
N LEU A 20 51.50 7.45 23.57
CA LEU A 20 50.97 8.30 22.49
C LEU A 20 50.60 7.47 21.25
N THR A 21 51.47 6.51 20.86
CA THR A 21 51.23 5.64 19.72
C THR A 21 49.97 4.78 19.95
N ALA A 22 49.80 4.20 21.14
CA ALA A 22 48.61 3.41 21.48
C ALA A 22 47.30 4.23 21.42
N VAL A 23 47.36 5.50 21.86
CA VAL A 23 46.21 6.43 21.77
C VAL A 23 45.85 6.75 20.31
N VAL A 24 46.89 7.00 19.47
CA VAL A 24 46.66 7.28 18.03
C VAL A 24 46.10 6.06 17.30
N GLU A 25 46.63 4.87 17.60
CA GLU A 25 46.11 3.60 17.04
C GLU A 25 44.68 3.36 17.45
N PHE A 26 44.33 3.56 18.72
CA PHE A 26 42.96 3.44 19.20
C PHE A 26 42.03 4.46 18.52
N LEU A 27 42.43 5.70 18.41
CA LEU A 27 41.66 6.77 17.79
C LEU A 27 41.41 6.47 16.31
N SER A 28 42.44 6.00 15.61
CA SER A 28 42.35 5.60 14.20
C SER A 28 41.39 4.43 13.99
N ALA A 29 41.45 3.41 14.85
CA ALA A 29 40.55 2.28 14.82
C ALA A 29 39.09 2.69 15.13
N PHE A 30 38.92 3.61 16.08
CA PHE A 30 37.61 4.15 16.42
C PHE A 30 36.97 4.96 15.29
N VAL A 31 37.77 5.82 14.64
CA VAL A 31 37.31 6.59 13.47
C VAL A 31 36.93 5.65 12.32
N LEU A 32 37.75 4.62 12.05
CA LEU A 32 37.41 3.61 11.03
C LEU A 32 36.09 2.87 11.36
N PHE A 33 35.93 2.49 12.62
CA PHE A 33 34.67 1.86 13.08
C PHE A 33 33.47 2.79 12.83
N LEU A 34 33.54 4.07 13.19
CA LEU A 34 32.47 5.03 12.95
C LEU A 34 32.15 5.21 11.45
N VAL A 35 33.15 5.20 10.58
CA VAL A 35 32.97 5.27 9.12
C VAL A 35 32.22 4.02 8.63
N ILE A 36 32.61 2.84 9.08
CA ILE A 36 31.94 1.58 8.71
C ILE A 36 30.49 1.57 9.18
N VAL A 37 30.23 1.96 10.43
CA VAL A 37 28.86 2.04 10.98
C VAL A 37 28.02 3.07 10.22
N SER A 38 28.58 4.24 9.90
CA SER A 38 27.89 5.28 9.12
C SER A 38 27.57 4.82 7.71
N ALA A 39 28.50 4.13 7.04
CA ALA A 39 28.29 3.55 5.72
C ALA A 39 27.22 2.45 5.75
N PHE A 40 27.21 1.60 6.78
CA PHE A 40 26.20 0.58 6.96
C PHE A 40 24.82 1.19 7.18
N LEU A 41 24.70 2.22 8.02
CA LEU A 41 23.44 2.94 8.26
C LEU A 41 22.93 3.62 6.98
N ALA A 42 23.83 4.26 6.22
CA ALA A 42 23.46 4.88 4.95
C ALA A 42 22.97 3.86 3.91
N LEU A 43 23.62 2.69 3.80
CA LEU A 43 23.18 1.60 2.93
C LEU A 43 21.87 0.97 3.40
N SER A 44 21.66 0.87 4.71
CA SER A 44 20.41 0.38 5.28
C SER A 44 19.26 1.34 4.99
N GLN A 45 19.48 2.65 5.09
CA GLN A 45 18.47 3.66 4.75
C GLN A 45 18.13 3.66 3.25
N LEU A 46 19.12 3.47 2.37
CA LEU A 46 18.88 3.34 0.92
C LEU A 46 18.03 2.09 0.58
N LYS A 47 18.30 0.97 1.21
CA LYS A 47 17.49 -0.26 1.00
C LYS A 47 16.09 -0.18 1.60
N LEU A 48 15.92 0.45 2.76
CA LEU A 48 14.62 0.65 3.38
C LEU A 48 13.82 1.74 2.67
N GLY A 49 14.47 2.79 2.15
CA GLY A 49 13.80 3.91 1.49
C GLY A 49 13.26 3.60 0.09
N SER A 50 13.80 2.60 -0.62
CA SER A 50 13.32 2.28 -1.97
C SER A 50 12.02 1.46 -2.02
N ASN A 51 11.63 0.83 -0.91
CA ASN A 51 10.38 0.07 -0.81
C ASN A 51 9.28 0.78 0.00
N VAL A 52 9.61 1.87 0.69
CA VAL A 52 8.69 2.53 1.65
C VAL A 52 7.58 3.28 0.93
N ALA A 53 7.86 3.91 -0.22
CA ALA A 53 6.88 4.76 -0.89
C ALA A 53 5.65 3.99 -1.41
N ASP A 54 5.85 2.80 -1.99
CA ASP A 54 4.74 2.00 -2.52
C ASP A 54 3.96 1.28 -1.42
N VAL A 55 4.65 0.80 -0.38
CA VAL A 55 4.01 0.17 0.79
C VAL A 55 3.21 1.21 1.56
N ASP A 56 3.78 2.38 1.84
CA ASP A 56 3.07 3.47 2.51
C ASP A 56 1.83 3.92 1.72
N ARG A 57 1.89 3.90 0.39
CA ARG A 57 0.76 4.23 -0.48
C ARG A 57 -0.36 3.20 -0.39
N LEU A 58 -0.05 1.90 -0.40
CA LEU A 58 -1.03 0.84 -0.27
C LEU A 58 -1.67 0.83 1.12
N ASP A 59 -0.86 1.00 2.17
CA ASP A 59 -1.35 1.11 3.55
C ASP A 59 -2.30 2.31 3.70
N GLN A 60 -1.93 3.46 3.13
CA GLN A 60 -2.79 4.64 3.15
C GLN A 60 -4.11 4.42 2.39
N MET A 61 -4.07 3.78 1.21
CA MET A 61 -5.28 3.46 0.46
C MET A 61 -6.19 2.48 1.22
N ALA A 62 -5.63 1.49 1.89
CA ALA A 62 -6.40 0.55 2.70
C ALA A 62 -7.06 1.26 3.90
N ILE A 63 -6.34 2.16 4.57
CA ILE A 63 -6.85 2.94 5.71
C ILE A 63 -7.94 3.91 5.23
N ASP A 64 -7.67 4.71 4.22
CA ASP A 64 -8.62 5.70 3.68
C ASP A 64 -9.87 5.02 3.11
N GLY A 65 -9.69 3.89 2.42
CA GLY A 65 -10.79 3.09 1.90
C GLY A 65 -11.67 2.52 3.02
N LEU A 66 -11.05 1.99 4.08
CA LEU A 66 -11.78 1.48 5.24
C LEU A 66 -12.52 2.60 5.97
N GLU A 67 -11.90 3.77 6.13
CA GLU A 67 -12.51 4.94 6.76
C GLU A 67 -13.74 5.41 5.95
N ARG A 68 -13.60 5.56 4.64
CA ARG A 68 -14.72 5.91 3.75
C ARG A 68 -15.86 4.90 3.82
N LEU A 69 -15.52 3.62 3.89
CA LEU A 69 -16.50 2.54 3.99
C LEU A 69 -17.28 2.57 5.31
N THR A 70 -16.63 2.94 6.42
CA THR A 70 -17.19 2.77 7.77
C THR A 70 -17.71 4.04 8.42
N ASP A 71 -17.16 5.23 8.11
CA ASP A 71 -17.47 6.47 8.83
C ASP A 71 -18.66 7.25 8.25
N SER A 72 -19.13 6.89 7.07
CA SER A 72 -20.23 7.58 6.40
C SER A 72 -21.40 6.65 6.09
N LYS A 73 -22.52 7.25 5.69
CA LYS A 73 -23.68 6.54 5.13
C LYS A 73 -23.48 6.18 3.65
N GLY A 74 -22.43 6.72 3.03
CA GLY A 74 -22.28 6.68 1.60
C GLY A 74 -23.33 7.51 0.88
N HIS A 75 -23.27 7.52 -0.43
CA HIS A 75 -24.31 8.16 -1.25
C HIS A 75 -24.29 7.62 -2.67
N VAL A 76 -25.38 7.81 -3.37
CA VAL A 76 -25.50 7.50 -4.79
C VAL A 76 -26.06 8.71 -5.54
N VAL A 77 -25.45 8.98 -6.70
CA VAL A 77 -25.96 9.97 -7.67
C VAL A 77 -26.29 9.22 -8.95
N LEU A 78 -27.57 9.22 -9.29
CA LEU A 78 -28.02 8.56 -10.52
C LEU A 78 -27.58 9.34 -11.75
N ARG A 79 -27.40 8.65 -12.86
CA ARG A 79 -27.14 9.27 -14.16
C ARG A 79 -28.38 9.15 -15.04
N ASN A 80 -28.84 10.28 -15.55
CA ASN A 80 -29.92 10.32 -16.55
C ASN A 80 -29.32 10.66 -17.91
N ALA A 81 -29.44 9.77 -18.88
CA ALA A 81 -28.83 9.89 -20.21
C ALA A 81 -27.31 10.23 -20.18
N GLY A 82 -26.58 9.64 -19.21
CA GLY A 82 -25.15 9.87 -19.02
C GLY A 82 -24.78 11.15 -18.22
N ILE A 83 -25.76 11.97 -17.88
CA ILE A 83 -25.57 13.21 -17.10
C ILE A 83 -25.85 12.93 -15.63
N ARG A 84 -25.00 13.44 -14.74
CA ARG A 84 -25.19 13.36 -13.29
C ARG A 84 -26.45 14.11 -12.86
N ASP A 85 -27.35 13.44 -12.19
CA ASP A 85 -28.54 14.06 -11.60
C ASP A 85 -28.28 14.40 -10.12
N ILE A 86 -27.52 15.48 -9.90
CA ILE A 86 -27.12 15.93 -8.56
C ILE A 86 -28.32 16.26 -7.67
N GLY A 87 -29.47 16.65 -8.26
CA GLY A 87 -30.67 16.96 -7.52
C GLY A 87 -31.33 15.74 -6.85
N ASN A 88 -30.98 14.53 -7.29
CA ASN A 88 -31.46 13.26 -6.77
C ASN A 88 -30.36 12.44 -6.08
N ALA A 89 -29.34 13.09 -5.54
CA ALA A 89 -28.36 12.45 -4.69
C ALA A 89 -29.05 11.96 -3.39
N THR A 90 -28.81 10.71 -3.00
CA THR A 90 -29.37 10.15 -1.78
C THR A 90 -28.36 9.29 -1.04
N ASP A 91 -28.50 9.23 0.30
CA ASP A 91 -27.71 8.36 1.17
C ASP A 91 -28.27 6.94 1.22
N ASP A 92 -29.45 6.70 0.63
CA ASP A 92 -30.14 5.40 0.65
C ASP A 92 -29.73 4.51 -0.55
N TRP A 93 -28.43 4.48 -0.84
CA TRP A 93 -27.88 3.74 -1.96
C TRP A 93 -28.19 2.23 -1.91
N GLN A 94 -28.38 1.65 -0.71
CA GLN A 94 -28.72 0.25 -0.49
C GLN A 94 -30.08 -0.16 -1.02
N GLN A 95 -30.95 0.79 -1.36
CA GLN A 95 -32.27 0.50 -1.92
C GLN A 95 -32.23 0.24 -3.43
N TYR A 96 -31.11 0.50 -4.08
CA TYR A 96 -30.99 0.33 -5.53
C TYR A 96 -30.44 -1.06 -5.89
N ASN A 97 -30.90 -1.57 -7.01
CA ASN A 97 -30.45 -2.85 -7.55
C ASN A 97 -29.08 -2.73 -8.24
N ALA A 98 -28.43 -3.87 -8.48
CA ALA A 98 -27.12 -3.95 -9.08
C ALA A 98 -27.01 -3.22 -10.43
N SER A 99 -28.06 -3.30 -11.29
CA SER A 99 -28.02 -2.65 -12.61
C SER A 99 -28.03 -1.12 -12.53
N THR A 100 -28.71 -0.57 -11.53
CA THR A 100 -28.71 0.88 -11.27
C THR A 100 -27.35 1.33 -10.68
N LEU A 101 -26.84 0.59 -9.70
CA LEU A 101 -25.56 0.88 -9.06
C LEU A 101 -24.37 0.77 -10.04
N LEU A 102 -24.47 -0.09 -11.05
CA LEU A 102 -23.45 -0.23 -12.07
C LEU A 102 -23.20 1.05 -12.87
N THR A 103 -24.23 1.86 -13.09
CA THR A 103 -24.17 3.07 -13.91
C THR A 103 -24.14 4.37 -13.11
N ALA A 104 -24.47 4.30 -11.81
CA ALA A 104 -24.50 5.47 -10.92
C ALA A 104 -23.10 5.88 -10.44
N ASP A 105 -22.96 7.12 -9.99
CA ASP A 105 -21.81 7.51 -9.19
C ASP A 105 -22.09 7.13 -7.74
N LEU A 106 -21.40 6.08 -7.29
CA LEU A 106 -21.61 5.46 -5.99
C LEU A 106 -20.41 5.68 -5.08
N LEU A 107 -20.65 6.15 -3.87
CA LEU A 107 -19.77 6.04 -2.72
C LEU A 107 -20.39 5.00 -1.77
N PRO A 108 -19.98 3.73 -1.85
CA PRO A 108 -20.51 2.69 -0.98
C PRO A 108 -20.01 2.89 0.44
N ALA A 109 -20.89 2.80 1.43
CA ALA A 109 -20.50 2.82 2.83
C ALA A 109 -21.51 2.03 3.66
N ILE A 110 -21.00 1.39 4.70
CA ILE A 110 -21.79 0.49 5.57
C ILE A 110 -22.08 1.10 6.94
N GLY A 111 -21.53 2.27 7.23
CA GLY A 111 -21.82 3.00 8.47
C GLY A 111 -23.18 3.67 8.47
N ASP A 112 -23.73 3.92 9.64
CA ASP A 112 -24.94 4.70 9.86
C ASP A 112 -24.66 6.20 10.03
N GLY A 113 -23.38 6.59 10.05
CA GLY A 113 -22.90 7.93 10.33
C GLY A 113 -22.87 8.29 11.82
N ALA A 114 -23.24 7.35 12.70
CA ALA A 114 -23.19 7.50 14.15
C ALA A 114 -22.15 6.58 14.82
N GLY A 115 -21.35 5.88 14.03
CA GLY A 115 -20.30 4.97 14.52
C GLY A 115 -20.72 3.52 14.62
N HIS A 116 -21.90 3.16 14.11
CA HIS A 116 -22.39 1.79 14.00
C HIS A 116 -22.49 1.38 12.53
N LEU A 117 -22.52 0.08 12.30
CA LEU A 117 -22.75 -0.49 10.99
C LEU A 117 -24.25 -0.75 10.78
N ASP A 118 -24.67 -0.68 9.53
CA ASP A 118 -26.04 -0.96 9.10
C ASP A 118 -26.07 -2.27 8.31
N MET A 119 -26.79 -3.28 8.84
CA MET A 119 -26.91 -4.60 8.21
C MET A 119 -27.52 -4.52 6.81
N SER A 120 -28.45 -3.61 6.55
CA SER A 120 -29.05 -3.47 5.22
C SER A 120 -28.04 -2.99 4.17
N ARG A 121 -27.12 -2.13 4.58
CA ARG A 121 -26.02 -1.66 3.73
C ARG A 121 -24.96 -2.73 3.50
N ILE A 122 -24.64 -3.50 4.53
CA ILE A 122 -23.74 -4.66 4.40
C ILE A 122 -24.29 -5.65 3.39
N GLN A 123 -25.57 -6.00 3.49
CA GLN A 123 -26.21 -6.90 2.53
C GLN A 123 -26.25 -6.33 1.11
N ALA A 124 -26.46 -5.02 0.98
CA ALA A 124 -26.48 -4.35 -0.32
C ALA A 124 -25.10 -4.29 -1.01
N LEU A 125 -23.99 -4.44 -0.28
CA LEU A 125 -22.66 -4.56 -0.89
C LEU A 125 -22.59 -5.71 -1.89
N GLY A 126 -23.30 -6.81 -1.68
CA GLY A 126 -23.38 -7.91 -2.63
C GLY A 126 -23.97 -7.53 -4.02
N ASN A 127 -24.60 -6.36 -4.14
CA ASN A 127 -25.08 -5.80 -5.40
C ASN A 127 -24.06 -4.85 -6.07
N VAL A 128 -22.92 -4.59 -5.41
CA VAL A 128 -21.87 -3.68 -5.89
C VAL A 128 -20.73 -4.50 -6.42
N THR A 129 -20.32 -4.28 -7.66
CA THR A 129 -19.16 -4.98 -8.22
C THR A 129 -17.85 -4.49 -7.59
N GLU A 130 -16.82 -5.34 -7.58
CA GLU A 130 -15.49 -4.99 -7.07
C GLU A 130 -14.96 -3.69 -7.68
N ASP A 131 -15.11 -3.49 -9.00
CA ASP A 131 -14.70 -2.26 -9.67
C ASP A 131 -15.40 -1.02 -9.12
N ARG A 132 -16.68 -1.13 -8.78
CA ARG A 132 -17.43 -0.03 -8.19
C ARG A 132 -17.03 0.24 -6.75
N LEU A 133 -16.71 -0.81 -6.00
CA LEU A 133 -16.13 -0.68 -4.66
C LEU A 133 -14.78 0.04 -4.72
N ILE A 134 -13.88 -0.41 -5.58
CA ILE A 134 -12.55 0.18 -5.79
C ILE A 134 -12.67 1.66 -6.14
N HIS A 135 -13.48 2.00 -7.15
CA HIS A 135 -13.70 3.38 -7.56
C HIS A 135 -14.34 4.24 -6.46
N GLY A 136 -15.37 3.73 -5.79
CA GLY A 136 -16.08 4.44 -4.72
C GLY A 136 -15.24 4.66 -3.48
N LEU A 137 -14.37 3.71 -3.13
CA LEU A 137 -13.45 3.83 -2.00
C LEU A 137 -12.20 4.65 -2.33
N GLY A 138 -11.98 5.00 -3.61
CA GLY A 138 -10.82 5.75 -4.06
C GLY A 138 -9.53 4.94 -4.07
N ILE A 139 -9.68 3.62 -4.26
CA ILE A 139 -8.56 2.71 -4.49
C ILE A 139 -8.18 2.79 -5.97
N ASP A 140 -6.90 2.62 -6.29
CA ASP A 140 -6.44 2.65 -7.66
C ASP A 140 -7.04 1.50 -8.49
N GLU A 141 -7.43 1.78 -9.73
CA GLU A 141 -8.09 0.81 -10.62
C GLU A 141 -7.21 -0.41 -10.97
N GLY A 142 -5.90 -0.31 -10.83
CA GLY A 142 -4.94 -1.41 -11.01
C GLY A 142 -4.86 -2.39 -9.83
N LEU A 143 -5.59 -2.14 -8.74
CA LEU A 143 -5.57 -2.96 -7.54
C LEU A 143 -6.88 -3.74 -7.40
N SER A 144 -6.82 -4.80 -6.64
CA SER A 144 -7.97 -5.59 -6.18
C SER A 144 -8.18 -5.40 -4.69
N LEU A 145 -9.36 -5.69 -4.22
CA LEU A 145 -9.66 -5.66 -2.80
C LEU A 145 -10.32 -6.96 -2.32
N ASN A 146 -10.21 -7.21 -1.03
CA ASN A 146 -11.01 -8.20 -0.32
C ASN A 146 -11.57 -7.55 0.94
N LEU A 147 -12.88 -7.61 1.11
CA LEU A 147 -13.59 -7.09 2.27
C LEU A 147 -14.17 -8.23 3.08
N THR A 148 -13.84 -8.28 4.36
CA THR A 148 -14.35 -9.29 5.28
C THR A 148 -14.88 -8.64 6.56
N ILE A 149 -16.07 -9.07 7.00
CA ILE A 149 -16.70 -8.63 8.25
C ILE A 149 -16.95 -9.87 9.10
N VAL A 150 -16.35 -9.91 10.31
CA VAL A 150 -16.41 -11.06 11.22
C VAL A 150 -16.86 -10.61 12.60
N ILE A 151 -17.76 -11.36 13.23
CA ILE A 151 -18.15 -11.13 14.63
C ILE A 151 -16.98 -11.50 15.54
N VAL A 152 -16.51 -10.53 16.32
CA VAL A 152 -15.37 -10.71 17.25
C VAL A 152 -15.82 -10.75 18.71
N GLN A 153 -17.00 -10.21 19.01
CA GLN A 153 -17.62 -10.28 20.33
C GLN A 153 -19.14 -10.28 20.19
N SER A 154 -19.81 -11.17 20.91
CA SER A 154 -21.26 -11.31 20.95
C SER A 154 -21.69 -11.77 22.34
N SER A 155 -22.94 -11.49 22.72
CA SER A 155 -23.60 -12.10 23.89
C SER A 155 -23.88 -13.59 23.67
N ASP A 156 -23.98 -14.02 22.41
CA ASP A 156 -24.05 -15.43 21.97
C ASP A 156 -22.67 -15.89 21.52
N GLU A 157 -21.99 -16.68 22.34
CA GLU A 157 -20.64 -17.19 22.03
C GLU A 157 -20.59 -18.02 20.74
N ALA A 158 -21.70 -18.61 20.31
CA ALA A 158 -21.75 -19.41 19.09
C ALA A 158 -21.57 -18.56 17.82
N LYS A 159 -21.85 -17.26 17.89
CA LYS A 159 -21.67 -16.33 16.77
C LYS A 159 -20.23 -15.83 16.62
N ILE A 160 -19.39 -15.97 17.65
CA ILE A 160 -18.02 -15.46 17.60
C ILE A 160 -17.23 -16.21 16.54
N GLY A 161 -16.67 -15.46 15.58
CA GLY A 161 -15.97 -16.01 14.41
C GLY A 161 -16.88 -16.20 13.20
N GLU A 162 -18.19 -15.96 13.28
CA GLU A 162 -19.08 -15.98 12.13
C GLU A 162 -18.75 -14.85 11.16
N ILE A 163 -18.71 -15.20 9.87
CA ILE A 163 -18.50 -14.25 8.78
C ILE A 163 -19.85 -13.66 8.39
N VAL A 164 -20.04 -12.38 8.69
CA VAL A 164 -21.26 -11.62 8.31
C VAL A 164 -21.25 -11.28 6.83
N PHE A 165 -20.08 -10.95 6.30
CA PHE A 165 -19.88 -10.59 4.89
C PHE A 165 -18.46 -10.93 4.45
N SER A 166 -18.32 -11.43 3.23
CA SER A 166 -17.01 -11.61 2.58
C SER A 166 -17.19 -11.50 1.07
N ASP A 167 -16.48 -10.59 0.45
CA ASP A 167 -16.51 -10.39 -1.00
C ASP A 167 -15.17 -9.80 -1.46
N GLY A 168 -14.87 -9.99 -2.76
CA GLY A 168 -13.68 -9.49 -3.41
C GLY A 168 -12.71 -10.58 -3.87
N SER A 169 -11.58 -10.15 -4.38
CA SER A 169 -10.57 -11.03 -4.98
C SER A 169 -9.60 -11.60 -3.93
N SER A 170 -9.15 -12.84 -4.17
CA SER A 170 -8.15 -13.47 -3.30
C SER A 170 -6.78 -12.81 -3.43
N ARG A 171 -6.11 -12.57 -2.30
CA ARG A 171 -4.72 -12.12 -2.26
C ARG A 171 -3.70 -13.15 -2.76
N SER A 172 -4.13 -14.36 -3.10
CA SER A 172 -3.23 -15.41 -3.58
C SER A 172 -2.51 -14.96 -4.84
N GLY A 173 -1.17 -14.96 -4.80
CA GLY A 173 -0.34 -14.50 -5.92
C GLY A 173 -0.02 -12.99 -5.91
N ALA A 174 -0.52 -12.22 -4.96
CA ALA A 174 -0.14 -10.82 -4.80
C ALA A 174 1.34 -10.70 -4.41
N THR A 175 2.04 -9.78 -5.06
CA THR A 175 3.42 -9.41 -4.70
C THR A 175 3.43 -8.26 -3.69
N GLN A 176 2.37 -7.48 -3.66
CA GLN A 176 2.16 -6.34 -2.76
C GLN A 176 0.72 -6.34 -2.27
N GLY A 177 0.54 -5.89 -1.04
CA GLY A 177 -0.77 -5.73 -0.45
C GLY A 177 -0.69 -5.13 0.93
N ALA A 178 -1.74 -4.43 1.30
CA ALA A 178 -1.94 -3.81 2.60
C ALA A 178 -3.27 -4.26 3.20
N THR A 179 -3.37 -4.23 4.52
CA THR A 179 -4.57 -4.62 5.25
C THR A 179 -4.87 -3.58 6.31
N ALA A 180 -6.06 -3.01 6.25
CA ALA A 180 -6.60 -2.18 7.32
C ALA A 180 -7.75 -2.91 8.02
N SER A 181 -7.87 -2.77 9.32
CA SER A 181 -8.99 -3.34 10.07
C SER A 181 -9.48 -2.43 11.18
N ARG A 182 -10.79 -2.48 11.43
CA ARG A 182 -11.46 -1.67 12.44
C ARG A 182 -12.54 -2.49 13.13
N SER A 183 -12.66 -2.34 14.46
CA SER A 183 -13.76 -2.92 15.22
C SER A 183 -14.89 -1.91 15.37
N MET A 184 -16.11 -2.34 15.07
CA MET A 184 -17.32 -1.50 15.11
C MET A 184 -18.51 -2.28 15.67
N HIS A 185 -19.55 -1.57 16.05
CA HIS A 185 -20.80 -2.18 16.50
C HIS A 185 -21.71 -2.48 15.30
N LEU A 186 -22.30 -3.66 15.32
CA LEU A 186 -23.35 -4.08 14.43
C LEU A 186 -24.48 -4.67 15.30
N ASP A 187 -25.57 -3.92 15.46
CA ASP A 187 -26.62 -4.23 16.43
C ASP A 187 -26.02 -4.44 17.84
N ASP A 188 -26.22 -5.60 18.45
CA ASP A 188 -25.71 -5.95 19.79
C ASP A 188 -24.31 -6.61 19.75
N ASP A 189 -23.76 -6.84 18.57
CA ASP A 189 -22.50 -7.53 18.38
C ASP A 189 -21.38 -6.54 18.06
N MET A 190 -20.13 -6.91 18.39
CA MET A 190 -18.95 -6.22 17.89
C MET A 190 -18.35 -7.02 16.74
N VAL A 191 -18.15 -6.35 15.60
CA VAL A 191 -17.57 -6.96 14.41
C VAL A 191 -16.24 -6.32 14.08
N ARG A 192 -15.38 -7.07 13.41
CA ARG A 192 -14.16 -6.55 12.77
C ARG A 192 -14.40 -6.45 11.28
N VAL A 193 -14.28 -5.24 10.76
CA VAL A 193 -14.23 -4.96 9.33
C VAL A 193 -12.78 -4.98 8.90
N THR A 194 -12.45 -5.79 7.92
CA THR A 194 -11.09 -5.90 7.37
C THR A 194 -11.14 -5.64 5.88
N LEU A 195 -10.38 -4.66 5.43
CA LEU A 195 -10.17 -4.32 4.02
C LEU A 195 -8.74 -4.66 3.65
N GLU A 196 -8.57 -5.58 2.72
CA GLU A 196 -7.28 -5.87 2.08
C GLU A 196 -7.26 -5.24 0.70
N VAL A 197 -6.18 -4.53 0.39
CA VAL A 197 -5.91 -3.96 -0.93
C VAL A 197 -4.64 -4.61 -1.46
N HIS A 198 -4.68 -5.16 -2.67
CA HIS A 198 -3.55 -5.90 -3.21
C HIS A 198 -3.54 -5.89 -4.74
N ASN A 199 -2.40 -6.30 -5.32
CA ASN A 199 -2.20 -6.36 -6.75
C ASN A 199 -2.43 -7.75 -7.38
N ALA A 200 -3.10 -8.68 -6.69
CA ALA A 200 -3.46 -9.99 -7.22
C ALA A 200 -4.85 -9.95 -7.89
N GLY A 201 -5.05 -10.81 -8.88
CA GLY A 201 -6.36 -11.10 -9.42
C GLY A 201 -6.88 -10.16 -10.50
N ARG A 202 -6.19 -9.08 -10.83
CA ARG A 202 -6.50 -8.27 -12.00
C ARG A 202 -5.70 -8.70 -13.21
N GLU A 203 -6.36 -8.68 -14.35
CA GLU A 203 -5.63 -8.69 -15.61
C GLU A 203 -4.72 -7.45 -15.64
N PRO A 204 -3.46 -7.63 -16.07
CA PRO A 204 -2.52 -6.52 -16.15
C PRO A 204 -3.16 -5.36 -16.93
N VAL A 205 -3.15 -4.16 -16.36
CA VAL A 205 -3.49 -2.94 -17.10
C VAL A 205 -2.45 -2.84 -18.21
N GLY A 206 -2.82 -3.21 -19.39
CA GLY A 206 -1.92 -3.51 -20.50
C GLY A 206 -0.75 -2.54 -20.66
N LEU A 207 0.32 -3.03 -21.24
CA LEU A 207 1.51 -2.26 -21.58
C LEU A 207 1.14 -0.88 -22.12
N ARG A 208 1.78 0.14 -21.59
CA ARG A 208 1.68 1.51 -22.12
C ARG A 208 2.83 1.77 -23.06
N ILE A 209 2.53 2.37 -24.20
CA ILE A 209 3.56 2.98 -25.04
C ILE A 209 3.87 4.34 -24.41
N THR A 210 5.06 4.48 -23.86
CA THR A 210 5.50 5.74 -23.22
C THR A 210 6.21 6.64 -24.20
N GLU A 211 6.94 6.05 -25.14
CA GLU A 211 7.65 6.80 -26.15
C GLU A 211 7.75 5.98 -27.45
N PHE A 212 7.73 6.65 -28.57
CA PHE A 212 8.03 6.03 -29.87
C PHE A 212 8.79 7.00 -30.77
N MET A 213 9.70 6.45 -31.55
CA MET A 213 10.40 7.18 -32.59
C MET A 213 10.11 6.53 -33.94
N ALA A 214 9.29 7.19 -34.76
CA ALA A 214 9.00 6.75 -36.12
C ALA A 214 9.88 7.52 -37.10
N ASP A 215 10.56 6.77 -37.99
CA ASP A 215 11.34 7.28 -39.12
C ASP A 215 12.36 8.40 -38.77
N PRO A 216 13.38 8.12 -37.95
CA PRO A 216 14.45 9.06 -37.72
C PRO A 216 15.25 9.24 -39.02
N LEU A 217 15.11 10.41 -39.63
CA LEU A 217 15.87 10.79 -40.84
C LEU A 217 17.38 10.58 -40.65
N ASN A 218 17.95 9.50 -41.20
CA ASN A 218 19.37 9.13 -41.07
C ASN A 218 19.85 8.83 -39.64
N GLY A 219 18.95 8.43 -38.74
CA GLY A 219 19.23 8.14 -37.34
C GLY A 219 19.23 6.64 -36.98
N PRO A 220 19.22 6.31 -35.69
CA PRO A 220 19.09 4.94 -35.20
C PRO A 220 17.77 4.31 -35.68
N PRO A 221 17.62 2.97 -35.63
CA PRO A 221 16.38 2.29 -36.06
C PRO A 221 15.16 2.81 -35.26
N GLU A 222 13.99 2.70 -35.87
CA GLU A 222 12.70 2.95 -35.22
C GLU A 222 12.63 2.15 -33.92
N TRP A 223 12.10 2.77 -32.85
CA TRP A 223 11.95 2.12 -31.56
C TRP A 223 10.68 2.55 -30.86
N ILE A 224 10.22 1.71 -29.95
CA ILE A 224 9.07 1.96 -29.08
C ILE A 224 9.48 1.58 -27.67
N GLU A 225 9.22 2.46 -26.73
CA GLU A 225 9.35 2.19 -25.31
C GLU A 225 8.02 1.72 -24.75
N LEU A 226 8.06 0.56 -24.09
CA LEU A 226 6.91 -0.05 -23.45
C LEU A 226 7.12 0.01 -21.94
N GLU A 227 6.22 0.67 -21.26
CA GLU A 227 6.16 0.65 -19.79
C GLU A 227 5.18 -0.44 -19.36
N ASN A 228 5.60 -1.26 -18.40
CA ASN A 228 4.72 -2.13 -17.65
C ASN A 228 4.35 -1.41 -16.35
N PRO A 229 3.16 -0.78 -16.25
CA PRO A 229 2.74 -0.08 -15.03
C PRO A 229 2.38 -1.05 -13.91
N ASP A 230 2.19 -2.34 -14.24
CA ASP A 230 1.88 -3.35 -13.25
C ASP A 230 3.17 -3.87 -12.61
N GLY A 231 3.22 -3.99 -11.32
CA GLY A 231 4.39 -4.47 -10.59
C GLY A 231 4.78 -5.93 -10.85
N PHE A 232 4.21 -6.60 -11.89
CA PHE A 232 4.51 -8.01 -12.21
C PHE A 232 5.17 -8.17 -13.57
N ALA A 233 5.93 -9.26 -13.70
CA ALA A 233 6.48 -9.64 -14.99
C ALA A 233 5.35 -10.03 -15.96
N MET A 234 5.29 -9.36 -17.10
CA MET A 234 4.35 -9.66 -18.17
C MET A 234 5.03 -10.53 -19.24
N ASN A 235 4.36 -11.59 -19.68
CA ASN A 235 4.85 -12.42 -20.75
C ASN A 235 4.41 -11.83 -22.09
N LEU A 236 5.37 -11.31 -22.86
CA LEU A 236 5.15 -10.72 -24.18
C LEU A 236 5.25 -11.72 -25.34
N SER A 237 5.40 -13.02 -25.06
CA SER A 237 5.48 -14.04 -26.11
C SER A 237 4.21 -14.04 -26.97
N GLY A 238 4.37 -13.87 -28.26
CA GLY A 238 3.25 -13.84 -29.23
C GLY A 238 2.60 -12.46 -29.42
N TRP A 239 3.08 -11.43 -28.73
CA TRP A 239 2.64 -10.06 -29.00
C TRP A 239 3.26 -9.55 -30.30
N SER A 240 2.50 -8.78 -31.04
CA SER A 240 2.96 -8.10 -32.24
C SER A 240 2.42 -6.68 -32.30
N LEU A 241 3.23 -5.75 -32.77
CA LEU A 241 2.79 -4.40 -33.09
C LEU A 241 2.21 -4.39 -34.49
N ALA A 242 0.91 -4.15 -34.62
CA ALA A 242 0.26 -4.00 -35.91
C ALA A 242 0.09 -2.51 -36.25
N ARG A 243 0.36 -2.14 -37.49
CA ARG A 243 -0.10 -0.84 -38.00
C ARG A 243 -1.61 -0.96 -38.27
N PRO A 244 -2.42 0.05 -37.93
CA PRO A 244 -3.83 0.08 -38.25
C PRO A 244 -4.06 0.14 -39.76
#